data_41b298dd56ab22e5555c1b8fd28c8284
#
_entry.id   41b298dd56ab22e5555c1b8fd28c8284
#
_cell.length_a   1.000
_cell.length_b   1.000
_cell.length_c   1.000
_cell.angle_alpha   90.00
_cell.angle_beta   90.00
_cell.angle_gamma   90.00
#
_symmetry.space_group_name_H-M   'P 1'
#
loop_
_entity.id
_entity.type
_entity.pdbx_description
1 polymer ?
#
loop_
_entity_poly.entity_id
_entity_poly.type
_entity_poly.pdbx_seq_one_letter_code
_entity_poly.pdbx_strand_id
1 'polypeptide(L)'
;MSERARWLRILTAVSVLFLGAASSHAADAALIEAAKKEGRVLWYTTLIVNQVVIPLKTAFEKKYPGVVLEYARNDEGPTAIRLLNEAKAGKVQADVFDGLTVNVPLKREGLLARIEIPNAADYPAEMKDADGAWHALLLFVFTPGFNTTLVAKADAPKTYEDLLDPRWKGKMAWNPNSSAGAIGFVGNILLSMGPDKGMEYLRALSKQNIVNVEASSRAILDQVIAGEYPMGLMMFNNHTVISARKGAPSDWTPLEPVPVAFDSLGIMKDAPHPNAARLLVEFLLSEEGQTVLKDADYLPANRKIPAMKNGLRPEDGGFKATWMRPDVVDPQMANWQRIAKDLFR
;
A
#
# COMPACT_ATOMS: atom_id res chain seq x y z
N MET A 1 -29.35 -81.58 -23.20
CA MET A 1 -30.03 -80.69 -24.14
C MET A 1 -30.29 -79.43 -23.33
N SER A 2 -29.42 -78.48 -23.43
CA SER A 2 -29.21 -77.27 -24.26
C SER A 2 -30.31 -76.28 -23.91
N GLU A 3 -29.94 -75.20 -23.36
CA GLU A 3 -29.80 -73.97 -24.10
C GLU A 3 -29.11 -72.86 -23.29
N ARG A 4 -28.18 -72.21 -23.90
CA ARG A 4 -27.41 -71.10 -23.38
C ARG A 4 -28.15 -69.82 -23.70
N ALA A 5 -28.53 -69.07 -22.66
CA ALA A 5 -28.92 -67.66 -22.82
C ALA A 5 -27.75 -66.76 -22.45
N ARG A 6 -27.12 -66.14 -23.45
CA ARG A 6 -26.14 -65.09 -23.30
C ARG A 6 -26.82 -63.77 -22.89
N TRP A 7 -26.54 -63.28 -21.69
CA TRP A 7 -26.90 -61.92 -21.28
C TRP A 7 -25.79 -60.97 -21.69
N LEU A 8 -26.07 -60.16 -22.72
CA LEU A 8 -25.23 -59.06 -23.14
C LEU A 8 -25.41 -57.88 -22.14
N ARG A 9 -24.43 -57.65 -21.27
CA ARG A 9 -24.43 -56.45 -20.45
C ARG A 9 -23.84 -55.30 -21.22
N ILE A 10 -24.67 -54.37 -21.64
CA ILE A 10 -24.27 -53.07 -22.19
C ILE A 10 -23.85 -52.23 -21.02
N LEU A 11 -22.53 -51.97 -20.87
CA LEU A 11 -21.98 -50.97 -19.95
C LEU A 11 -22.11 -49.62 -20.66
N THR A 12 -23.09 -48.84 -20.24
CA THR A 12 -23.20 -47.44 -20.62
C THR A 12 -22.20 -46.64 -19.75
N ALA A 13 -21.04 -46.32 -20.28
CA ALA A 13 -20.08 -45.40 -19.68
C ALA A 13 -20.64 -43.98 -19.75
N VAL A 14 -21.17 -43.47 -18.66
CA VAL A 14 -21.51 -42.05 -18.50
C VAL A 14 -20.19 -41.30 -18.26
N SER A 15 -19.64 -40.75 -19.33
CA SER A 15 -18.52 -39.78 -19.22
C SER A 15 -19.07 -38.47 -18.65
N VAL A 16 -18.91 -38.26 -17.34
CA VAL A 16 -19.11 -36.95 -16.73
C VAL A 16 -17.91 -36.07 -17.13
N LEU A 17 -18.09 -35.27 -18.15
CA LEU A 17 -17.18 -34.16 -18.43
C LEU A 17 -17.29 -33.16 -17.26
N PHE A 18 -16.32 -33.20 -16.35
CA PHE A 18 -16.04 -32.06 -15.49
C PHE A 18 -15.49 -30.95 -16.38
N LEU A 19 -16.36 -30.07 -16.88
CA LEU A 19 -15.94 -28.73 -17.28
C LEU A 19 -15.46 -28.03 -16.02
N GLY A 20 -14.15 -28.09 -15.76
CA GLY A 20 -13.49 -27.18 -14.86
C GLY A 20 -13.70 -25.77 -15.42
N ALA A 21 -14.70 -25.07 -14.92
CA ALA A 21 -14.82 -23.65 -15.16
C ALA A 21 -13.54 -23.00 -14.58
N ALA A 22 -12.61 -22.65 -15.45
CA ALA A 22 -11.57 -21.68 -15.14
C ALA A 22 -12.35 -20.42 -14.73
N SER A 23 -12.46 -20.20 -13.42
CA SER A 23 -13.01 -18.95 -12.88
C SER A 23 -12.11 -17.82 -13.32
N SER A 24 -12.36 -17.29 -14.51
CA SER A 24 -11.87 -15.97 -14.86
C SER A 24 -12.51 -15.03 -13.85
N HIS A 25 -11.70 -14.40 -13.01
CA HIS A 25 -12.14 -13.42 -12.00
C HIS A 25 -12.49 -12.10 -12.71
N ALA A 26 -13.43 -12.17 -13.63
CA ALA A 26 -14.07 -11.02 -14.25
C ALA A 26 -15.23 -10.60 -13.33
N ALA A 27 -15.45 -9.27 -13.19
CA ALA A 27 -16.61 -8.74 -12.50
C ALA A 27 -17.90 -9.39 -13.03
N ASP A 28 -18.84 -9.66 -12.13
CA ASP A 28 -20.13 -10.22 -12.49
C ASP A 28 -20.82 -9.32 -13.55
N ALA A 29 -21.39 -9.92 -14.58
CA ALA A 29 -22.12 -9.19 -15.63
C ALA A 29 -23.26 -8.32 -15.04
N ALA A 30 -23.90 -8.77 -13.98
CA ALA A 30 -24.92 -8.03 -13.28
C ALA A 30 -24.36 -6.75 -12.61
N LEU A 31 -23.18 -6.83 -12.01
CA LEU A 31 -22.48 -5.68 -11.41
C LEU A 31 -22.09 -4.66 -12.49
N ILE A 32 -21.59 -5.11 -13.64
CA ILE A 32 -21.22 -4.24 -14.76
C ILE A 32 -22.44 -3.48 -15.27
N GLU A 33 -23.56 -4.16 -15.48
CA GLU A 33 -24.78 -3.51 -15.96
C GLU A 33 -25.42 -2.57 -14.92
N ALA A 34 -25.31 -2.88 -13.63
CA ALA A 34 -25.73 -1.98 -12.56
C ALA A 34 -24.85 -0.72 -12.49
N ALA A 35 -23.54 -0.86 -12.59
CA ALA A 35 -22.60 0.25 -12.64
C ALA A 35 -22.79 1.15 -13.88
N LYS A 36 -23.08 0.56 -15.04
CA LYS A 36 -23.41 1.34 -16.25
C LYS A 36 -24.69 2.18 -16.10
N LYS A 37 -25.68 1.68 -15.35
CA LYS A 37 -26.90 2.48 -15.04
C LYS A 37 -26.57 3.66 -14.13
N GLU A 38 -25.60 3.54 -13.21
CA GLU A 38 -25.10 4.64 -12.40
C GLU A 38 -24.24 5.61 -13.22
N GLY A 39 -23.55 5.14 -14.25
CA GLY A 39 -22.87 5.89 -15.29
C GLY A 39 -21.56 6.52 -14.89
N ARG A 40 -21.24 6.61 -13.60
CA ARG A 40 -20.01 7.22 -13.10
C ARG A 40 -19.62 6.66 -11.73
N VAL A 41 -18.36 6.93 -11.35
CA VAL A 41 -17.82 6.70 -10.00
C VAL A 41 -16.84 7.82 -9.65
N LEU A 42 -16.91 8.35 -8.43
CA LEU A 42 -16.01 9.40 -7.94
C LEU A 42 -15.01 8.84 -6.94
N TRP A 43 -13.73 8.95 -7.27
CA TRP A 43 -12.59 8.48 -6.47
C TRP A 43 -11.85 9.65 -5.83
N TYR A 44 -11.83 9.73 -4.49
CA TYR A 44 -10.93 10.62 -3.77
C TYR A 44 -9.60 9.91 -3.55
N THR A 45 -8.54 10.44 -4.13
CA THR A 45 -7.24 9.76 -4.18
C THR A 45 -6.11 10.62 -3.63
N THR A 46 -5.13 9.95 -3.02
CA THR A 46 -3.86 10.55 -2.58
C THR A 46 -2.74 10.32 -3.59
N LEU A 47 -2.97 9.49 -4.59
CA LEU A 47 -1.98 9.07 -5.58
C LEU A 47 -1.59 10.17 -6.58
N ILE A 48 -0.44 10.01 -7.23
CA ILE A 48 0.08 10.96 -8.22
C ILE A 48 -0.72 10.85 -9.51
N VAL A 49 -1.40 11.94 -9.89
CA VAL A 49 -2.37 11.95 -10.99
C VAL A 49 -1.77 11.46 -12.31
N ASN A 50 -0.72 12.11 -12.81
CA ASN A 50 -0.16 11.79 -14.13
C ASN A 50 0.59 10.45 -14.15
N GLN A 51 1.09 9.99 -13.01
CA GLN A 51 1.88 8.78 -12.92
C GLN A 51 0.99 7.52 -12.89
N VAL A 52 -0.13 7.57 -12.15
CA VAL A 52 -0.93 6.37 -11.92
C VAL A 52 -2.44 6.56 -12.04
N VAL A 53 -3.02 7.70 -11.58
CA VAL A 53 -4.48 7.87 -11.61
C VAL A 53 -5.02 7.91 -13.04
N ILE A 54 -4.38 8.68 -13.93
CA ILE A 54 -4.76 8.74 -15.35
C ILE A 54 -4.59 7.40 -16.06
N PRO A 55 -3.46 6.67 -15.94
CA PRO A 55 -3.35 5.30 -16.47
C PRO A 55 -4.44 4.35 -15.97
N LEU A 56 -4.74 4.34 -14.66
CA LEU A 56 -5.81 3.51 -14.09
C LEU A 56 -7.19 3.90 -14.63
N LYS A 57 -7.49 5.20 -14.68
CA LYS A 57 -8.73 5.72 -15.29
C LYS A 57 -8.88 5.25 -16.73
N THR A 58 -7.84 5.42 -17.54
CA THR A 58 -7.85 5.04 -18.95
C THR A 58 -8.10 3.54 -19.13
N ALA A 59 -7.44 2.70 -18.32
CA ALA A 59 -7.62 1.24 -18.37
C ALA A 59 -9.02 0.84 -17.89
N PHE A 60 -9.52 1.45 -16.81
CA PHE A 60 -10.87 1.19 -16.28
C PHE A 60 -11.96 1.53 -17.30
N GLU A 61 -11.96 2.74 -17.88
CA GLU A 61 -12.97 3.21 -18.82
C GLU A 61 -12.92 2.44 -20.15
N LYS A 62 -11.72 1.99 -20.56
CA LYS A 62 -11.56 1.10 -21.71
C LYS A 62 -12.21 -0.26 -21.46
N LYS A 63 -12.06 -0.80 -20.26
CA LYS A 63 -12.60 -2.12 -19.86
C LYS A 63 -14.10 -2.07 -19.65
N TYR A 64 -14.62 -0.97 -19.08
CA TYR A 64 -16.01 -0.79 -18.69
C TYR A 64 -16.64 0.44 -19.38
N PRO A 65 -16.81 0.42 -20.70
CA PRO A 65 -17.41 1.53 -21.43
C PRO A 65 -18.84 1.80 -20.91
N GLY A 66 -19.13 3.07 -20.64
CA GLY A 66 -20.40 3.51 -20.06
C GLY A 66 -20.30 3.80 -18.54
N VAL A 67 -19.14 3.60 -17.90
CA VAL A 67 -18.87 4.06 -16.53
C VAL A 67 -17.70 5.04 -16.56
N VAL A 68 -17.96 6.32 -16.24
CA VAL A 68 -16.92 7.37 -16.20
C VAL A 68 -16.26 7.37 -14.83
N LEU A 69 -14.93 7.28 -14.77
CA LEU A 69 -14.16 7.45 -13.55
C LEU A 69 -13.78 8.93 -13.36
N GLU A 70 -14.41 9.58 -12.40
CA GLU A 70 -14.04 10.91 -11.92
C GLU A 70 -13.09 10.77 -10.73
N TYR A 71 -12.21 11.75 -10.52
CA TYR A 71 -11.32 11.74 -9.35
C TYR A 71 -11.11 13.15 -8.79
N ALA A 72 -10.83 13.20 -7.48
CA ALA A 72 -10.35 14.40 -6.81
C ALA A 72 -9.10 14.03 -6.00
N ARG A 73 -7.96 14.63 -6.36
CA ARG A 73 -6.69 14.40 -5.66
C ARG A 73 -6.51 15.41 -4.54
N ASN A 74 -6.28 14.92 -3.33
CA ASN A 74 -5.89 15.70 -2.16
C ASN A 74 -4.88 14.92 -1.32
N ASP A 75 -4.29 15.58 -0.32
CA ASP A 75 -3.48 14.91 0.68
C ASP A 75 -4.37 14.20 1.72
N GLU A 76 -3.81 13.25 2.47
CA GLU A 76 -4.54 12.35 3.38
C GLU A 76 -5.42 13.07 4.41
N GLY A 77 -4.84 14.03 5.15
CA GLY A 77 -5.57 14.77 6.18
C GLY A 77 -6.80 15.51 5.63
N PRO A 78 -6.64 16.37 4.61
CA PRO A 78 -7.77 17.01 3.93
C PRO A 78 -8.80 16.03 3.38
N THR A 79 -8.38 14.89 2.82
CA THR A 79 -9.29 13.84 2.31
C THR A 79 -10.13 13.25 3.43
N ALA A 80 -9.51 12.83 4.53
CA ALA A 80 -10.22 12.26 5.68
C ALA A 80 -11.22 13.26 6.28
N ILE A 81 -10.81 14.52 6.47
CA ILE A 81 -11.68 15.59 7.01
C ILE A 81 -12.86 15.83 6.08
N ARG A 82 -12.62 15.88 4.77
CA ARG A 82 -13.67 16.10 3.77
C ARG A 82 -14.71 14.98 3.81
N LEU A 83 -14.28 13.72 3.78
CA LEU A 83 -15.17 12.55 3.84
C LEU A 83 -16.00 12.51 5.13
N LEU A 84 -15.38 12.81 6.29
CA LEU A 84 -16.10 12.93 7.56
C LEU A 84 -17.17 14.05 7.54
N ASN A 85 -16.84 15.20 6.96
CA ASN A 85 -17.77 16.32 6.90
C ASN A 85 -18.93 16.04 5.92
N GLU A 86 -18.66 15.44 4.77
CA GLU A 86 -19.69 15.01 3.81
C GLU A 86 -20.65 14.00 4.46
N ALA A 87 -20.12 13.00 5.17
CA ALA A 87 -20.93 12.01 5.87
C ALA A 87 -21.79 12.63 7.00
N LYS A 88 -21.20 13.51 7.82
CA LYS A 88 -21.92 14.23 8.89
C LYS A 88 -23.04 15.12 8.34
N ALA A 89 -22.85 15.68 7.15
CA ALA A 89 -23.85 16.50 6.47
C ALA A 89 -24.92 15.66 5.75
N GLY A 90 -24.79 14.33 5.69
CA GLY A 90 -25.66 13.45 4.89
C GLY A 90 -25.54 13.72 3.38
N LYS A 91 -24.39 14.20 2.91
CA LYS A 91 -24.13 14.61 1.53
C LYS A 91 -22.81 14.01 1.02
N VAL A 92 -22.67 12.69 1.15
CA VAL A 92 -21.52 11.96 0.64
C VAL A 92 -21.41 12.16 -0.87
N GLN A 93 -20.23 12.59 -1.34
CA GLN A 93 -19.95 12.80 -2.76
C GLN A 93 -19.08 11.66 -3.30
N ALA A 94 -18.05 11.27 -2.55
CA ALA A 94 -17.13 10.23 -2.98
C ALA A 94 -17.75 8.84 -2.86
N ASP A 95 -17.48 8.01 -3.85
CA ASP A 95 -17.84 6.59 -3.83
C ASP A 95 -16.71 5.76 -3.22
N VAL A 96 -15.49 6.01 -3.69
CA VAL A 96 -14.25 5.30 -3.32
C VAL A 96 -13.20 6.31 -2.86
N PHE A 97 -12.36 5.90 -1.94
CA PHE A 97 -11.18 6.67 -1.56
C PHE A 97 -9.98 5.74 -1.37
N ASP A 98 -8.77 6.32 -1.42
CA ASP A 98 -7.53 5.67 -0.99
C ASP A 98 -6.76 6.53 0.01
N GLY A 99 -5.79 5.92 0.67
CA GLY A 99 -4.80 6.58 1.51
C GLY A 99 -4.23 5.67 2.58
N LEU A 100 -3.11 6.11 3.15
CA LEU A 100 -2.41 5.38 4.21
C LEU A 100 -3.19 5.35 5.53
N THR A 101 -3.83 6.48 5.88
CA THR A 101 -4.53 6.66 7.16
C THR A 101 -5.98 7.17 7.01
N VAL A 102 -6.45 7.41 5.80
CA VAL A 102 -7.79 7.98 5.53
C VAL A 102 -8.90 7.08 6.05
N ASN A 103 -8.75 5.78 5.92
CA ASN A 103 -9.72 4.78 6.36
C ASN A 103 -9.92 4.73 7.90
N VAL A 104 -8.93 5.13 8.67
CA VAL A 104 -8.91 4.99 10.14
C VAL A 104 -10.07 5.73 10.81
N PRO A 105 -10.23 7.06 10.68
CA PRO A 105 -11.34 7.77 11.30
C PRO A 105 -12.69 7.36 10.71
N LEU A 106 -12.75 7.02 9.43
CA LEU A 106 -14.00 6.60 8.78
C LEU A 106 -14.49 5.24 9.29
N LYS A 107 -13.57 4.27 9.49
CA LYS A 107 -13.93 2.97 10.09
C LYS A 107 -14.45 3.14 11.52
N ARG A 108 -13.79 4.00 12.31
CA ARG A 108 -14.19 4.29 13.70
C ARG A 108 -15.63 4.83 13.79
N GLU A 109 -16.02 5.66 12.83
CA GLU A 109 -17.37 6.25 12.74
C GLU A 109 -18.38 5.30 12.03
N GLY A 110 -17.98 4.11 11.57
CA GLY A 110 -18.86 3.15 10.89
C GLY A 110 -19.34 3.62 9.51
N LEU A 111 -18.53 4.40 8.81
CA LEU A 111 -18.85 5.06 7.54
C LEU A 111 -18.40 4.27 6.30
N LEU A 112 -17.85 3.07 6.47
CA LEU A 112 -17.33 2.25 5.39
C LEU A 112 -18.26 1.11 5.03
N ALA A 113 -18.40 0.84 3.73
CA ALA A 113 -19.03 -0.36 3.22
C ALA A 113 -18.03 -1.54 3.25
N ARG A 114 -18.57 -2.76 3.27
CA ARG A 114 -17.75 -3.97 3.18
C ARG A 114 -17.24 -4.16 1.75
N ILE A 115 -15.95 -4.39 1.61
CA ILE A 115 -15.26 -4.75 0.36
C ILE A 115 -15.21 -6.28 0.26
N GLU A 116 -15.78 -6.82 -0.79
CA GLU A 116 -15.66 -8.21 -1.20
C GLU A 116 -15.15 -8.26 -2.62
N ILE A 117 -14.04 -8.98 -2.84
CA ILE A 117 -13.42 -9.10 -4.16
C ILE A 117 -13.25 -10.57 -4.54
N PRO A 118 -13.42 -10.92 -5.82
CA PRO A 118 -13.34 -12.31 -6.29
C PRO A 118 -11.96 -12.94 -6.04
N ASN A 119 -10.90 -12.16 -6.12
CA ASN A 119 -9.51 -12.61 -5.99
C ASN A 119 -8.90 -12.34 -4.60
N ALA A 120 -9.71 -12.31 -3.55
CA ALA A 120 -9.26 -12.04 -2.18
C ALA A 120 -8.13 -12.97 -1.67
N ALA A 121 -8.01 -14.18 -2.25
CA ALA A 121 -6.95 -15.15 -1.93
C ALA A 121 -5.56 -14.72 -2.44
N ASP A 122 -5.48 -13.81 -3.41
CA ASP A 122 -4.23 -13.31 -3.97
C ASP A 122 -3.55 -12.28 -3.06
N TYR A 123 -4.22 -11.92 -1.98
CA TYR A 123 -3.77 -10.92 -1.01
C TYR A 123 -3.57 -11.55 0.37
N PRO A 124 -2.43 -11.28 1.03
CA PRO A 124 -2.21 -11.69 2.42
C PRO A 124 -3.30 -11.20 3.38
N ALA A 125 -3.47 -11.91 4.49
CA ALA A 125 -4.43 -11.51 5.52
C ALA A 125 -4.09 -10.13 6.11
N GLU A 126 -2.82 -9.80 6.19
CA GLU A 126 -2.29 -8.52 6.69
C GLU A 126 -2.72 -7.33 5.84
N MET A 127 -3.02 -7.56 4.55
CA MET A 127 -3.33 -6.53 3.55
C MET A 127 -4.83 -6.23 3.42
N LYS A 128 -5.63 -6.72 4.34
CA LYS A 128 -7.09 -6.49 4.35
C LYS A 128 -7.62 -6.41 5.77
N ASP A 129 -8.69 -5.68 5.91
CA ASP A 129 -9.42 -5.57 7.16
C ASP A 129 -10.18 -6.86 7.48
N ALA A 130 -10.20 -7.26 8.74
CA ALA A 130 -10.92 -8.46 9.18
C ALA A 130 -12.44 -8.36 8.92
N ASP A 131 -13.00 -7.15 9.06
CA ASP A 131 -14.42 -6.87 8.82
C ASP A 131 -14.69 -6.48 7.35
N GLY A 132 -13.64 -6.37 6.51
CA GLY A 132 -13.73 -5.98 5.12
C GLY A 132 -13.89 -4.48 4.89
N ALA A 133 -13.64 -3.63 5.87
CA ALA A 133 -13.82 -2.18 5.73
C ALA A 133 -12.76 -1.51 4.82
N TRP A 134 -11.59 -2.11 4.67
CA TRP A 134 -10.55 -1.62 3.77
C TRP A 134 -9.75 -2.78 3.16
N HIS A 135 -9.08 -2.49 2.05
CA HIS A 135 -8.18 -3.41 1.37
C HIS A 135 -6.94 -2.66 0.87
N ALA A 136 -5.75 -3.24 1.03
CA ALA A 136 -4.52 -2.64 0.51
C ALA A 136 -4.56 -2.59 -1.02
N LEU A 137 -4.26 -1.42 -1.58
CA LEU A 137 -4.10 -1.19 -3.01
C LEU A 137 -2.64 -1.42 -3.43
N LEU A 138 -1.72 -0.86 -2.67
CA LEU A 138 -0.28 -0.94 -2.90
C LEU A 138 0.49 -0.87 -1.58
N LEU A 139 1.79 -1.16 -1.65
CA LEU A 139 2.69 -1.16 -0.50
C LEU A 139 3.62 0.05 -0.52
N PHE A 140 3.90 0.57 0.67
CA PHE A 140 4.99 1.48 0.95
C PHE A 140 6.02 0.77 1.83
N VAL A 141 7.20 0.52 1.29
CA VAL A 141 8.32 -0.12 1.99
C VAL A 141 9.33 0.96 2.36
N PHE A 142 9.46 1.23 3.66
CA PHE A 142 10.31 2.30 4.17
C PHE A 142 11.69 1.79 4.56
N THR A 143 12.70 2.36 3.94
CA THR A 143 14.10 1.96 4.16
C THR A 143 15.00 3.20 4.23
N PRO A 144 16.19 3.09 4.79
CA PRO A 144 17.22 4.08 4.50
C PRO A 144 17.55 4.10 3.01
N GLY A 145 17.48 5.30 2.41
CA GLY A 145 17.99 5.59 1.07
C GLY A 145 19.27 6.41 1.20
N PHE A 146 20.33 6.07 0.46
CA PHE A 146 21.62 6.71 0.58
C PHE A 146 22.23 7.08 -0.76
N ASN A 147 23.13 8.09 -0.75
CA ASN A 147 23.88 8.53 -1.91
C ASN A 147 25.11 7.62 -2.08
N THR A 148 25.19 6.92 -3.22
CA THR A 148 26.26 5.94 -3.50
C THR A 148 27.63 6.55 -3.77
N THR A 149 27.72 7.88 -3.96
CA THR A 149 29.02 8.58 -4.06
C THR A 149 29.56 9.00 -2.69
N LEU A 150 28.69 9.11 -1.67
CA LEU A 150 29.05 9.49 -0.31
C LEU A 150 29.13 8.30 0.65
N VAL A 151 28.38 7.23 0.36
CA VAL A 151 28.31 6.01 1.16
C VAL A 151 28.50 4.83 0.24
N ALA A 152 29.62 4.13 0.36
CA ALA A 152 29.81 2.89 -0.37
C ALA A 152 28.79 1.83 0.10
N LYS A 153 28.30 1.00 -0.80
CA LYS A 153 27.29 -0.03 -0.49
C LYS A 153 27.72 -0.97 0.65
N ALA A 154 29.01 -1.27 0.75
CA ALA A 154 29.58 -2.09 1.81
C ALA A 154 29.50 -1.43 3.19
N ASP A 155 29.51 -0.08 3.22
CA ASP A 155 29.51 0.74 4.43
C ASP A 155 28.11 1.19 4.85
N ALA A 156 27.09 0.94 4.02
CA ALA A 156 25.70 1.22 4.36
C ALA A 156 25.26 0.41 5.59
N PRO A 157 24.43 0.98 6.48
CA PRO A 157 23.95 0.29 7.68
C PRO A 157 23.16 -0.96 7.29
N LYS A 158 23.34 -2.05 8.05
CA LYS A 158 22.69 -3.35 7.84
C LYS A 158 21.70 -3.69 8.95
N THR A 159 21.85 -3.05 10.09
CA THR A 159 20.99 -3.20 11.26
C THR A 159 20.58 -1.85 11.81
N TYR A 160 19.58 -1.81 12.67
CA TYR A 160 19.22 -0.58 13.39
C TYR A 160 20.34 -0.10 14.30
N GLU A 161 21.09 -1.01 14.90
CA GLU A 161 22.25 -0.71 15.75
C GLU A 161 23.35 0.01 14.98
N ASP A 162 23.54 -0.28 13.70
CA ASP A 162 24.53 0.41 12.86
C ASP A 162 24.23 1.91 12.71
N LEU A 163 22.95 2.33 12.85
CA LEU A 163 22.59 3.76 12.86
C LEU A 163 23.10 4.51 14.10
N LEU A 164 23.51 3.80 15.14
CA LEU A 164 24.08 4.38 16.36
C LEU A 164 25.59 4.66 16.23
N ASP A 165 26.25 4.20 15.16
CA ASP A 165 27.66 4.46 14.91
C ASP A 165 27.90 5.98 14.80
N PRO A 166 28.87 6.55 15.54
CA PRO A 166 29.21 7.98 15.50
C PRO A 166 29.46 8.55 14.11
N ARG A 167 29.87 7.71 13.13
CA ARG A 167 30.07 8.13 11.74
C ARG A 167 28.82 8.72 11.08
N TRP A 168 27.60 8.36 11.58
CA TRP A 168 26.33 8.86 11.06
C TRP A 168 25.83 10.13 11.74
N LYS A 169 26.50 10.61 12.78
CA LYS A 169 26.08 11.78 13.52
C LYS A 169 25.98 13.01 12.63
N GLY A 170 24.77 13.60 12.57
CA GLY A 170 24.46 14.77 11.72
C GLY A 170 24.41 14.49 10.21
N LYS A 171 24.42 13.20 9.79
CA LYS A 171 24.47 12.78 8.38
C LYS A 171 23.21 12.08 7.89
N MET A 172 22.21 11.92 8.75
CA MET A 172 20.92 11.31 8.43
C MET A 172 19.84 12.40 8.42
N ALA A 173 18.88 12.29 7.50
CA ALA A 173 17.75 13.22 7.40
C ALA A 173 16.41 12.47 7.36
N TRP A 174 15.38 13.09 7.87
CA TRP A 174 13.99 12.62 7.76
C TRP A 174 12.98 13.75 7.94
N ASN A 175 11.69 13.46 7.66
CA ASN A 175 10.61 14.38 8.05
C ASN A 175 10.21 14.12 9.50
N PRO A 176 10.30 15.12 10.42
CA PRO A 176 10.03 14.94 11.84
C PRO A 176 8.53 14.76 12.15
N ASN A 177 7.63 15.23 11.27
CA ASN A 177 6.19 15.36 11.52
C ASN A 177 5.34 14.36 10.70
N SER A 178 5.96 13.45 9.96
CA SER A 178 5.27 12.53 9.07
C SER A 178 5.22 11.10 9.61
N SER A 179 4.11 10.41 9.36
CA SER A 179 4.01 8.95 9.53
C SER A 179 4.95 8.18 8.58
N ALA A 180 5.32 8.79 7.45
CA ALA A 180 6.37 8.30 6.56
C ALA A 180 7.76 8.87 6.92
N GLY A 181 7.99 9.27 8.16
CA GLY A 181 9.23 9.86 8.69
C GLY A 181 9.48 9.42 10.13
N ALA A 182 9.85 10.36 11.00
CA ALA A 182 10.19 10.08 12.40
C ALA A 182 9.11 9.34 13.17
N ILE A 183 7.83 9.69 12.96
CA ILE A 183 6.71 9.07 13.66
C ILE A 183 6.59 7.58 13.31
N GLY A 184 6.65 7.23 12.02
CA GLY A 184 6.62 5.84 11.57
C GLY A 184 7.85 5.05 11.99
N PHE A 185 9.03 5.70 12.00
CA PHE A 185 10.25 5.08 12.50
C PHE A 185 10.12 4.72 13.99
N VAL A 186 9.65 5.66 14.82
CA VAL A 186 9.36 5.42 16.25
C VAL A 186 8.40 4.26 16.42
N GLY A 187 7.32 4.23 15.64
CA GLY A 187 6.35 3.14 15.65
C GLY A 187 6.98 1.78 15.32
N ASN A 188 7.75 1.71 14.25
CA ASN A 188 8.43 0.48 13.86
C ASN A 188 9.37 -0.05 14.96
N ILE A 189 10.16 0.82 15.57
CA ILE A 189 11.08 0.45 16.66
C ILE A 189 10.31 -0.08 17.88
N LEU A 190 9.25 0.60 18.28
CA LEU A 190 8.46 0.16 19.43
C LEU A 190 7.70 -1.15 19.17
N LEU A 191 7.21 -1.36 17.96
CA LEU A 191 6.53 -2.60 17.58
C LEU A 191 7.50 -3.78 17.47
N SER A 192 8.72 -3.55 16.96
CA SER A 192 9.69 -4.60 16.69
C SER A 192 10.56 -4.97 17.89
N MET A 193 10.98 -3.98 18.69
CA MET A 193 11.86 -4.20 19.85
C MET A 193 11.09 -4.27 21.18
N GLY A 194 9.81 -3.91 21.17
CA GLY A 194 9.00 -3.73 22.37
C GLY A 194 9.22 -2.38 23.04
N PRO A 195 8.35 -1.98 24.00
CA PRO A 195 8.34 -0.64 24.54
C PRO A 195 9.64 -0.26 25.25
N ASP A 196 10.19 -1.12 26.10
CA ASP A 196 11.36 -0.80 26.92
C ASP A 196 12.64 -0.69 26.10
N LYS A 197 12.98 -1.75 25.35
CA LYS A 197 14.17 -1.77 24.48
C LYS A 197 14.06 -0.76 23.35
N GLY A 198 12.86 -0.60 22.78
CA GLY A 198 12.61 0.39 21.75
C GLY A 198 12.85 1.82 22.25
N MET A 199 12.40 2.17 23.45
CA MET A 199 12.67 3.47 24.07
C MET A 199 14.15 3.68 24.40
N GLU A 200 14.85 2.64 24.83
CA GLU A 200 16.31 2.70 25.05
C GLU A 200 17.04 3.00 23.74
N TYR A 201 16.71 2.27 22.67
CA TYR A 201 17.26 2.47 21.34
C TYR A 201 16.98 3.88 20.81
N LEU A 202 15.72 4.36 20.90
CA LEU A 202 15.32 5.70 20.44
C LEU A 202 16.07 6.82 21.18
N ARG A 203 16.31 6.68 22.49
CA ARG A 203 17.14 7.62 23.27
C ARG A 203 18.61 7.58 22.83
N ALA A 204 19.14 6.43 22.45
CA ALA A 204 20.48 6.35 21.89
C ALA A 204 20.54 7.00 20.50
N LEU A 205 19.55 6.73 19.65
CA LEU A 205 19.46 7.28 18.30
C LEU A 205 19.29 8.82 18.31
N SER A 206 18.59 9.39 19.28
CA SER A 206 18.41 10.85 19.36
C SER A 206 19.74 11.62 19.52
N LYS A 207 20.81 10.97 20.02
CA LYS A 207 22.15 11.53 20.11
C LYS A 207 22.88 11.63 18.75
N GLN A 208 22.32 11.03 17.71
CA GLN A 208 22.87 11.08 16.34
C GLN A 208 22.58 12.42 15.62
N ASN A 209 21.82 13.33 16.22
CA ASN A 209 21.48 14.64 15.63
C ASN A 209 20.94 14.46 14.20
N ILE A 210 19.89 13.68 14.03
CA ILE A 210 19.22 13.47 12.74
C ILE A 210 18.66 14.83 12.28
N VAL A 211 18.92 15.20 11.02
CA VAL A 211 18.47 16.46 10.45
C VAL A 211 16.98 16.40 10.15
N ASN A 212 16.23 17.32 10.76
CA ASN A 212 14.80 17.47 10.53
C ASN A 212 14.55 18.32 9.27
N VAL A 213 13.88 17.74 8.29
CA VAL A 213 13.53 18.37 7.02
C VAL A 213 12.02 18.31 6.82
N GLU A 214 11.34 19.45 6.86
CA GLU A 214 9.89 19.54 6.66
C GLU A 214 9.54 19.45 5.17
N ALA A 215 9.78 18.27 4.59
CA ALA A 215 9.52 18.00 3.18
C ALA A 215 9.01 16.57 3.01
N SER A 216 8.45 16.25 1.85
CA SER A 216 8.05 14.87 1.52
C SER A 216 9.28 13.94 1.48
N SER A 217 9.09 12.63 1.73
CA SER A 217 10.16 11.63 1.59
C SER A 217 10.82 11.67 0.20
N ARG A 218 10.05 12.02 -0.84
CA ARG A 218 10.60 12.20 -2.19
C ARG A 218 11.55 13.39 -2.26
N ALA A 219 11.18 14.54 -1.73
CA ALA A 219 12.02 15.73 -1.73
C ALA A 219 13.29 15.53 -0.89
N ILE A 220 13.19 14.83 0.25
CA ILE A 220 14.37 14.46 1.05
C ILE A 220 15.30 13.52 0.28
N LEU A 221 14.75 12.55 -0.45
CA LEU A 221 15.56 11.69 -1.32
C LEU A 221 16.27 12.48 -2.43
N ASP A 222 15.61 13.49 -3.00
CA ASP A 222 16.25 14.37 -4.01
C ASP A 222 17.42 15.14 -3.41
N GLN A 223 17.33 15.61 -2.16
CA GLN A 223 18.44 16.23 -1.42
C GLN A 223 19.58 15.23 -1.13
N VAL A 224 19.23 13.97 -0.78
CA VAL A 224 20.23 12.89 -0.63
C VAL A 224 20.94 12.64 -1.96
N ILE A 225 20.22 12.57 -3.07
CA ILE A 225 20.80 12.40 -4.42
C ILE A 225 21.70 13.57 -4.78
N ALA A 226 21.32 14.80 -4.42
CA ALA A 226 22.12 16.00 -4.62
C ALA A 226 23.38 16.07 -3.72
N GLY A 227 23.48 15.19 -2.70
CA GLY A 227 24.62 15.12 -1.79
C GLY A 227 24.54 16.05 -0.58
N GLU A 228 23.37 16.66 -0.31
CA GLU A 228 23.17 17.48 0.89
C GLU A 228 23.24 16.62 2.16
N TYR A 229 22.72 15.39 2.09
CA TYR A 229 22.78 14.40 3.16
C TYR A 229 23.29 13.05 2.60
N PRO A 230 24.18 12.36 3.30
CA PRO A 230 24.61 11.01 2.91
C PRO A 230 23.44 10.00 2.87
N MET A 231 22.44 10.16 3.76
CA MET A 231 21.35 9.20 3.95
C MET A 231 20.04 9.88 4.35
N GLY A 232 18.93 9.42 3.79
CA GLY A 232 17.58 9.71 4.25
C GLY A 232 16.97 8.49 4.92
N LEU A 233 16.43 8.63 6.13
CA LEU A 233 15.69 7.58 6.81
C LEU A 233 14.22 7.58 6.35
N MET A 234 13.57 6.43 6.34
CA MET A 234 12.17 6.27 5.93
C MET A 234 11.90 6.74 4.49
N MET A 235 12.81 6.44 3.58
CA MET A 235 12.60 6.63 2.15
C MET A 235 11.80 5.45 1.57
N PHE A 236 10.98 5.71 0.55
CA PHE A 236 10.36 4.63 -0.21
C PHE A 236 11.43 3.94 -1.06
N ASN A 237 11.64 2.64 -0.89
CA ASN A 237 12.68 1.90 -1.59
C ASN A 237 12.50 1.90 -3.13
N ASN A 238 11.25 1.89 -3.61
CA ASN A 238 10.98 2.03 -5.05
C ASN A 238 11.42 3.38 -5.60
N HIS A 239 11.32 4.48 -4.85
CA HIS A 239 11.79 5.79 -5.29
C HIS A 239 13.32 5.84 -5.48
N THR A 240 14.08 5.16 -4.60
CA THR A 240 15.55 5.06 -4.78
C THR A 240 15.89 4.29 -6.04
N VAL A 241 15.17 3.19 -6.31
CA VAL A 241 15.35 2.36 -7.52
C VAL A 241 14.97 3.12 -8.79
N ILE A 242 13.85 3.85 -8.79
CA ILE A 242 13.44 4.70 -9.92
C ILE A 242 14.54 5.73 -10.23
N SER A 243 15.08 6.38 -9.21
CA SER A 243 16.14 7.38 -9.36
C SER A 243 17.43 6.77 -9.88
N ALA A 244 17.84 5.61 -9.34
CA ALA A 244 19.03 4.89 -9.80
C ALA A 244 18.93 4.45 -11.27
N ARG A 245 17.75 3.99 -11.73
CA ARG A 245 17.51 3.66 -13.14
C ARG A 245 17.67 4.86 -14.08
N LYS A 246 17.47 6.07 -13.56
CA LYS A 246 17.68 7.32 -14.30
C LYS A 246 19.11 7.86 -14.15
N GLY A 247 20.04 7.08 -13.58
CA GLY A 247 21.43 7.42 -13.41
C GLY A 247 21.75 8.24 -12.13
N ALA A 248 20.80 8.42 -11.23
CA ALA A 248 21.07 9.09 -9.96
C ALA A 248 21.91 8.21 -9.01
N PRO A 249 22.82 8.78 -8.22
CA PRO A 249 23.65 8.05 -7.27
C PRO A 249 22.85 7.68 -6.03
N SER A 250 21.90 6.75 -6.14
CA SER A 250 21.05 6.30 -5.03
C SER A 250 20.96 4.80 -4.93
N ASP A 251 20.98 4.28 -3.71
CA ASP A 251 20.66 2.90 -3.38
C ASP A 251 19.96 2.89 -2.02
N TRP A 252 19.49 1.72 -1.58
CA TRP A 252 18.78 1.53 -0.33
C TRP A 252 19.28 0.28 0.40
N THR A 253 18.95 0.19 1.68
CA THR A 253 19.30 -0.98 2.51
C THR A 253 18.12 -1.36 3.39
N PRO A 254 17.76 -2.66 3.51
CA PRO A 254 16.76 -3.10 4.46
C PRO A 254 17.37 -3.11 5.87
N LEU A 255 16.75 -2.38 6.81
CA LEU A 255 16.99 -2.57 8.25
C LEU A 255 15.84 -3.40 8.79
N GLU A 256 16.13 -4.63 9.19
CA GLU A 256 15.10 -5.57 9.62
C GLU A 256 14.70 -5.43 11.10
N PRO A 257 13.41 -5.55 11.39
CA PRO A 257 12.31 -5.66 10.46
C PRO A 257 11.96 -4.33 9.79
N VAL A 258 11.73 -4.40 8.47
CA VAL A 258 11.45 -3.23 7.63
C VAL A 258 10.01 -2.76 7.84
N PRO A 259 9.73 -1.47 8.12
CA PRO A 259 8.36 -0.97 8.18
C PRO A 259 7.70 -0.98 6.80
N VAL A 260 6.55 -1.63 6.71
CA VAL A 260 5.73 -1.70 5.51
C VAL A 260 4.33 -1.21 5.83
N ALA A 261 3.87 -0.20 5.12
CA ALA A 261 2.52 0.33 5.23
C ALA A 261 1.74 0.12 3.93
N PHE A 262 0.45 0.37 3.97
CA PHE A 262 -0.44 0.18 2.84
C PHE A 262 -1.08 1.50 2.44
N ASP A 263 -1.15 1.77 1.15
CA ASP A 263 -2.21 2.60 0.63
C ASP A 263 -3.48 1.76 0.58
N SER A 264 -4.52 2.16 1.30
CA SER A 264 -5.71 1.36 1.50
C SER A 264 -6.91 1.96 0.78
N LEU A 265 -7.63 1.13 0.03
CA LEU A 265 -8.92 1.45 -0.56
C LEU A 265 -10.05 1.31 0.46
N GLY A 266 -11.03 2.20 0.39
CA GLY A 266 -12.31 2.11 1.08
C GLY A 266 -13.46 2.51 0.18
N ILE A 267 -14.65 1.98 0.44
CA ILE A 267 -15.91 2.39 -0.17
C ILE A 267 -16.73 3.10 0.90
N MET A 268 -17.28 4.28 0.59
CA MET A 268 -18.17 4.96 1.52
C MET A 268 -19.49 4.18 1.66
N LYS A 269 -19.98 4.04 2.90
CA LYS A 269 -21.22 3.29 3.19
C LYS A 269 -22.42 3.84 2.42
N ASP A 270 -22.51 5.16 2.33
CA ASP A 270 -23.58 5.87 1.63
C ASP A 270 -23.08 6.42 0.28
N ALA A 271 -22.22 5.63 -0.41
CA ALA A 271 -21.72 5.98 -1.74
C ALA A 271 -22.87 6.27 -2.72
N PRO A 272 -22.85 7.38 -3.46
CA PRO A 272 -23.89 7.71 -4.45
C PRO A 272 -24.02 6.68 -5.58
N HIS A 273 -22.91 5.99 -5.92
CA HIS A 273 -22.86 5.03 -7.02
C HIS A 273 -22.25 3.70 -6.51
N PRO A 274 -22.99 2.92 -5.65
CA PRO A 274 -22.41 1.78 -4.92
C PRO A 274 -21.97 0.62 -5.82
N ASN A 275 -22.62 0.40 -6.97
CA ASN A 275 -22.23 -0.65 -7.91
C ASN A 275 -21.00 -0.24 -8.72
N ALA A 276 -20.90 1.01 -9.13
CA ALA A 276 -19.73 1.54 -9.81
C ALA A 276 -18.52 1.62 -8.86
N ALA A 277 -18.74 1.92 -7.57
CA ALA A 277 -17.72 1.85 -6.52
C ALA A 277 -17.14 0.44 -6.37
N ARG A 278 -17.99 -0.59 -6.27
CA ARG A 278 -17.57 -1.99 -6.22
C ARG A 278 -16.80 -2.38 -7.48
N LEU A 279 -17.32 -2.02 -8.66
CA LEU A 279 -16.67 -2.32 -9.93
C LEU A 279 -15.29 -1.69 -10.01
N LEU A 280 -15.14 -0.44 -9.56
CA LEU A 280 -13.83 0.24 -9.51
C LEU A 280 -12.87 -0.47 -8.55
N VAL A 281 -13.29 -0.82 -7.34
CA VAL A 281 -12.45 -1.52 -6.37
C VAL A 281 -12.04 -2.90 -6.89
N GLU A 282 -12.96 -3.67 -7.49
CA GLU A 282 -12.64 -4.95 -8.11
C GLU A 282 -11.61 -4.79 -9.25
N PHE A 283 -11.73 -3.71 -10.06
CA PHE A 283 -10.75 -3.41 -11.11
C PHE A 283 -9.38 -3.04 -10.52
N LEU A 284 -9.32 -2.11 -9.57
CA LEU A 284 -8.07 -1.67 -8.95
C LEU A 284 -7.30 -2.82 -8.28
N LEU A 285 -8.03 -3.79 -7.75
CA LEU A 285 -7.47 -4.99 -7.10
C LEU A 285 -7.35 -6.19 -8.05
N SER A 286 -7.76 -6.08 -9.32
CA SER A 286 -7.55 -7.12 -10.33
C SER A 286 -6.08 -7.19 -10.78
N GLU A 287 -5.70 -8.28 -11.45
CA GLU A 287 -4.37 -8.40 -12.06
C GLU A 287 -4.07 -7.26 -13.04
N GLU A 288 -5.08 -6.79 -13.78
CA GLU A 288 -4.95 -5.67 -14.72
C GLU A 288 -4.67 -4.35 -14.00
N GLY A 289 -5.48 -3.97 -13.02
CA GLY A 289 -5.29 -2.75 -12.24
C GLY A 289 -3.95 -2.74 -11.49
N GLN A 290 -3.58 -3.88 -10.89
CA GLN A 290 -2.29 -4.05 -10.21
C GLN A 290 -1.10 -4.03 -11.18
N THR A 291 -1.28 -4.47 -12.42
CA THR A 291 -0.25 -4.34 -13.47
C THR A 291 -0.03 -2.88 -13.84
N VAL A 292 -1.10 -2.08 -13.94
CA VAL A 292 -0.96 -0.61 -14.16
C VAL A 292 -0.18 0.04 -13.03
N LEU A 293 -0.43 -0.34 -11.76
CA LEU A 293 0.36 0.15 -10.61
C LEU A 293 1.84 -0.21 -10.75
N LYS A 294 2.14 -1.47 -11.08
CA LYS A 294 3.51 -1.95 -11.31
C LYS A 294 4.19 -1.13 -12.41
N ASP A 295 3.52 -0.92 -13.55
CA ASP A 295 4.08 -0.21 -14.69
C ASP A 295 4.29 1.30 -14.40
N ALA A 296 3.58 1.82 -13.40
CA ALA A 296 3.78 3.15 -12.82
C ALA A 296 4.86 3.18 -11.71
N ASP A 297 5.65 2.11 -11.56
CA ASP A 297 6.70 1.97 -10.53
C ASP A 297 6.19 1.94 -9.06
N TYR A 298 4.91 1.66 -8.83
CA TYR A 298 4.39 1.37 -7.50
C TYR A 298 4.58 -0.12 -7.14
N LEU A 299 4.43 -0.45 -5.87
CA LEU A 299 4.53 -1.83 -5.39
C LEU A 299 3.13 -2.42 -5.24
N PRO A 300 2.68 -3.29 -6.16
CA PRO A 300 1.35 -3.89 -6.08
C PRO A 300 1.16 -4.69 -4.79
N ALA A 301 -0.04 -4.63 -4.21
CA ALA A 301 -0.40 -5.46 -3.07
C ALA A 301 -0.76 -6.90 -3.48
N ASN A 302 -1.16 -7.14 -4.72
CA ASN A 302 -1.42 -8.47 -5.26
C ASN A 302 -0.13 -9.28 -5.39
N ARG A 303 -0.05 -10.45 -4.74
CA ARG A 303 1.15 -11.31 -4.77
C ARG A 303 1.53 -11.80 -6.16
N LYS A 304 0.55 -12.00 -7.04
CA LYS A 304 0.77 -12.52 -8.39
C LYS A 304 1.44 -11.49 -9.30
N ILE A 305 1.35 -10.21 -8.96
CA ILE A 305 1.93 -9.15 -9.77
C ILE A 305 3.27 -8.73 -9.14
N PRO A 306 4.41 -9.10 -9.73
CA PRO A 306 5.71 -8.74 -9.17
C PRO A 306 5.94 -7.23 -9.25
N ALA A 307 6.80 -6.70 -8.38
CA ALA A 307 7.30 -5.34 -8.53
C ALA A 307 8.13 -5.20 -9.82
N MET A 308 8.30 -3.97 -10.32
CA MET A 308 9.15 -3.71 -11.51
C MET A 308 10.59 -4.18 -11.35
N LYS A 309 11.08 -4.25 -10.12
CA LYS A 309 12.36 -4.83 -9.75
C LYS A 309 12.14 -5.81 -8.60
N ASN A 310 12.67 -7.02 -8.73
CA ASN A 310 12.65 -7.99 -7.64
C ASN A 310 13.38 -7.46 -6.41
N GLY A 311 12.95 -7.90 -5.24
CA GLY A 311 13.59 -7.56 -3.98
C GLY A 311 13.05 -6.32 -3.30
N LEU A 312 12.02 -5.67 -3.86
CA LEU A 312 11.43 -4.45 -3.28
C LEU A 312 10.34 -4.73 -2.24
N ARG A 313 9.74 -5.90 -2.27
CA ARG A 313 8.71 -6.31 -1.30
C ARG A 313 9.28 -7.38 -0.36
N PRO A 314 8.72 -7.55 0.86
CA PRO A 314 9.18 -8.59 1.78
C PRO A 314 9.24 -9.98 1.16
N GLU A 315 8.23 -10.35 0.37
CA GLU A 315 8.09 -11.69 -0.21
C GLU A 315 9.19 -12.01 -1.24
N ASP A 316 9.57 -11.04 -2.06
CA ASP A 316 10.57 -11.21 -3.12
C ASP A 316 11.96 -10.66 -2.74
N GLY A 317 12.03 -9.89 -1.66
CA GLY A 317 13.27 -9.34 -1.09
C GLY A 317 13.91 -10.21 0.00
N GLY A 318 13.14 -11.14 0.57
CA GLY A 318 13.60 -12.04 1.62
C GLY A 318 13.89 -11.35 2.96
N PHE A 319 13.36 -10.14 3.19
CA PHE A 319 13.52 -9.40 4.43
C PHE A 319 12.25 -9.47 5.31
N LYS A 320 12.46 -9.43 6.63
CA LYS A 320 11.36 -9.38 7.60
C LYS A 320 10.70 -8.01 7.61
N ALA A 321 9.37 -7.99 7.72
CA ALA A 321 8.59 -6.76 7.76
C ALA A 321 7.88 -6.55 9.09
N THR A 322 7.78 -5.28 9.51
CA THR A 322 6.76 -4.83 10.47
C THR A 322 5.59 -4.27 9.67
N TRP A 323 4.44 -4.92 9.76
CA TRP A 323 3.25 -4.50 9.06
C TRP A 323 2.57 -3.34 9.80
N MET A 324 2.70 -2.13 9.26
CA MET A 324 2.11 -0.90 9.79
C MET A 324 0.63 -0.82 9.38
N ARG A 325 -0.17 -1.75 9.90
CA ARG A 325 -1.60 -1.84 9.62
C ARG A 325 -2.36 -0.69 10.26
N PRO A 326 -3.44 -0.17 9.63
CA PRO A 326 -4.24 0.92 10.19
C PRO A 326 -4.76 0.64 11.60
N ASP A 327 -5.21 -0.59 11.88
CA ASP A 327 -5.71 -1.03 13.19
C ASP A 327 -4.61 -1.13 14.28
N VAL A 328 -3.35 -1.31 13.89
CA VAL A 328 -2.19 -1.29 14.79
C VAL A 328 -1.66 0.13 15.00
N VAL A 329 -1.62 0.92 13.94
CA VAL A 329 -1.03 2.27 13.92
C VAL A 329 -1.92 3.27 14.65
N ASP A 330 -3.23 3.27 14.41
CA ASP A 330 -4.15 4.28 14.92
C ASP A 330 -4.14 4.42 16.45
N PRO A 331 -4.25 3.33 17.25
CA PRO A 331 -4.24 3.46 18.70
C PRO A 331 -2.94 4.02 19.28
N GLN A 332 -1.84 3.90 18.53
CA GLN A 332 -0.49 4.26 18.96
C GLN A 332 -0.02 5.61 18.42
N MET A 333 -0.67 6.15 17.38
CA MET A 333 -0.21 7.33 16.64
C MET A 333 0.12 8.52 17.55
N ALA A 334 -0.78 8.86 18.45
CA ALA A 334 -0.58 10.01 19.37
C ALA A 334 0.65 9.81 20.27
N ASN A 335 0.88 8.57 20.75
CA ASN A 335 2.04 8.24 21.56
C ASN A 335 3.34 8.33 20.74
N TRP A 336 3.35 7.79 19.51
CA TRP A 336 4.52 7.87 18.63
C TRP A 336 4.86 9.32 18.26
N GLN A 337 3.85 10.14 17.97
CA GLN A 337 4.02 11.58 17.71
C GLN A 337 4.66 12.29 18.88
N ARG A 338 4.19 12.01 20.12
CA ARG A 338 4.75 12.59 21.33
C ARG A 338 6.21 12.19 21.51
N ILE A 339 6.55 10.89 21.38
CA ILE A 339 7.92 10.39 21.49
C ILE A 339 8.83 11.00 20.43
N ALA A 340 8.39 11.06 19.17
CA ALA A 340 9.16 11.67 18.09
C ALA A 340 9.45 13.15 18.39
N LYS A 341 8.45 13.89 18.90
CA LYS A 341 8.59 15.28 19.31
C LYS A 341 9.56 15.45 20.46
N ASP A 342 9.49 14.60 21.49
CA ASP A 342 10.28 14.74 22.71
C ASP A 342 11.76 14.37 22.50
N LEU A 343 12.06 13.45 21.58
CA LEU A 343 13.42 12.94 21.38
C LEU A 343 14.16 13.57 20.19
N PHE A 344 13.45 14.02 19.14
CA PHE A 344 14.08 14.36 17.87
C PHE A 344 13.80 15.81 17.38
N ARG A 345 13.35 16.68 18.25
CA ARG A 345 13.19 18.13 17.96
C ARG A 345 14.30 18.97 18.50
#